data_eb30c09f86febbf18440871a30628890
#
_entry.id   eb30c09f86febbf18440871a30628890
#
_cell.length_a   1.000
_cell.length_b   1.000
_cell.length_c   1.000
_cell.angle_alpha   90.00
_cell.angle_beta   90.00
_cell.angle_gamma   90.00
#
_symmetry.space_group_name_H-M   'P 1'
#
loop_
_entity.id
_entity.type
_entity.pdbx_description
1 polymer ?
#
loop_
_entity_poly.entity_id
_entity_poly.type
_entity_poly.pdbx_seq_one_letter_code
_entity_poly.pdbx_strand_id
1 'polypeptide(L)'
;MELKQEFPVSIEGQFLGGDGSTPRTTGNLCTPGTNVVMNGALTRQHCINSSSKTCHGDEWVTAEFEVDGAGSIKHFINGTLVLEYEQPQLDPRAPEANPLIIDGALSIDRGWIALQGESHPVDFREVSITPLD
;
A
#
# COMPACT_ATOMS: atom_id res chain seq x y z
N MET A 1 -3.37 -10.91 -5.76
CA MET A 1 -4.47 -11.05 -4.77
C MET A 1 -5.34 -12.21 -5.19
N GLU A 2 -5.63 -13.11 -4.29
CA GLU A 2 -6.56 -14.23 -4.50
C GLU A 2 -7.97 -13.80 -4.09
N LEU A 3 -9.00 -14.29 -4.81
CA LEU A 3 -10.40 -13.87 -4.58
C LEU A 3 -11.01 -14.35 -3.24
N LYS A 4 -10.33 -15.24 -2.52
CA LYS A 4 -10.84 -15.89 -1.30
C LYS A 4 -9.85 -15.81 -0.15
N GLN A 5 -9.13 -14.72 -0.01
CA GLN A 5 -8.25 -14.47 1.12
C GLN A 5 -8.94 -13.57 2.14
N GLU A 6 -8.84 -13.89 3.41
CA GLU A 6 -9.32 -13.06 4.52
C GLU A 6 -8.51 -11.76 4.60
N PHE A 7 -7.17 -11.89 4.48
CA PHE A 7 -6.24 -10.79 4.23
C PHE A 7 -5.42 -11.11 2.99
N PRO A 8 -5.64 -10.42 1.87
CA PRO A 8 -4.93 -10.72 0.63
C PRO A 8 -3.44 -10.36 0.76
N VAL A 9 -2.58 -11.25 0.29
CA VAL A 9 -1.16 -10.94 0.08
C VAL A 9 -1.08 -9.75 -0.87
N SER A 10 -0.55 -8.63 -0.38
CA SER A 10 -0.63 -7.35 -1.09
C SER A 10 0.42 -6.34 -0.65
N ILE A 11 0.57 -5.31 -1.44
CA ILE A 11 1.12 -4.02 -1.05
C ILE A 11 -0.10 -3.12 -0.84
N GLU A 12 -0.32 -2.68 0.38
CA GLU A 12 -1.52 -1.95 0.78
C GLU A 12 -1.19 -0.48 1.03
N GLY A 13 -1.88 0.41 0.33
CA GLY A 13 -1.93 1.83 0.67
C GLY A 13 -3.07 2.07 1.66
N GLN A 14 -2.74 2.27 2.93
CA GLN A 14 -3.72 2.38 3.99
C GLN A 14 -4.23 3.81 4.16
N PHE A 15 -5.54 4.01 4.09
CA PHE A 15 -6.19 5.29 4.30
C PHE A 15 -6.82 5.35 5.68
N LEU A 16 -6.39 6.33 6.48
CA LEU A 16 -6.84 6.50 7.85
C LEU A 16 -7.33 7.93 8.06
N GLY A 17 -8.55 8.07 8.55
CA GLY A 17 -9.08 9.36 9.01
C GLY A 17 -8.68 9.65 10.47
N GLY A 18 -8.53 10.90 10.82
CA GLY A 18 -8.26 11.35 12.18
C GLY A 18 -9.54 11.44 13.03
N ASP A 19 -9.38 11.31 14.33
CA ASP A 19 -10.45 11.41 15.35
C ASP A 19 -10.66 12.84 15.90
N GLY A 20 -9.97 13.83 15.33
CA GLY A 20 -10.01 15.23 15.76
C GLY A 20 -9.00 15.59 16.86
N SER A 21 -8.31 14.62 17.45
CA SER A 21 -7.42 14.84 18.58
C SER A 21 -6.03 14.21 18.44
N THR A 22 -5.96 13.00 17.92
CA THR A 22 -4.72 12.23 17.86
C THR A 22 -4.10 12.31 16.45
N PRO A 23 -2.79 12.58 16.32
CA PRO A 23 -2.11 12.50 15.04
C PRO A 23 -2.22 11.09 14.43
N ARG A 24 -2.67 11.02 13.18
CA ARG A 24 -2.83 9.77 12.44
C ARG A 24 -2.55 10.01 10.96
N THR A 25 -1.47 9.44 10.46
CA THR A 25 -1.08 9.61 9.05
C THR A 25 -1.95 8.75 8.13
N THR A 26 -2.08 9.17 6.88
CA THR A 26 -2.78 8.43 5.82
C THR A 26 -1.85 8.18 4.63
N GLY A 27 -2.20 7.26 3.73
CA GLY A 27 -1.27 6.83 2.70
C GLY A 27 -0.09 6.02 3.26
N ASN A 28 -0.29 5.36 4.40
CA ASN A 28 0.68 4.46 5.00
C ASN A 28 0.87 3.22 4.11
N LEU A 29 1.96 2.49 4.32
CA LEU A 29 2.19 1.20 3.69
C LEU A 29 1.92 0.09 4.70
N CYS A 30 1.12 -0.93 4.34
CA CYS A 30 1.12 -2.22 5.01
C CYS A 30 1.44 -3.35 4.02
N THR A 31 2.10 -4.39 4.49
CA THR A 31 2.69 -5.45 3.65
C THR A 31 2.26 -6.86 4.10
N PRO A 32 0.95 -7.20 4.04
CA PRO A 32 0.52 -8.55 4.39
C PRO A 32 1.09 -9.57 3.40
N GLY A 33 1.91 -10.50 3.90
CA GLY A 33 2.59 -11.53 3.09
C GLY A 33 3.64 -11.01 2.11
N THR A 34 4.05 -9.75 2.25
CA THR A 34 5.02 -9.10 1.36
C THR A 34 6.10 -8.33 2.13
N ASN A 35 7.13 -7.91 1.42
CA ASN A 35 8.18 -7.03 1.92
C ASN A 35 8.52 -6.00 0.85
N VAL A 36 9.19 -4.93 1.25
CA VAL A 36 9.71 -3.89 0.35
C VAL A 36 11.13 -3.52 0.76
N VAL A 37 11.83 -2.82 -0.12
CA VAL A 37 13.13 -2.20 0.18
C VAL A 37 12.91 -0.71 0.47
N MET A 38 13.45 -0.24 1.58
CA MET A 38 13.45 1.18 1.94
C MET A 38 14.88 1.60 2.30
N ASN A 39 15.33 2.71 1.72
CA ASN A 39 16.69 3.22 1.96
C ASN A 39 17.79 2.16 1.72
N GLY A 40 17.60 1.31 0.70
CA GLY A 40 18.53 0.26 0.33
C GLY A 40 18.54 -0.97 1.23
N ALA A 41 17.57 -1.11 2.15
CA ALA A 41 17.47 -2.25 3.06
C ALA A 41 16.09 -2.91 2.99
N LEU A 42 16.08 -4.26 2.99
CA LEU A 42 14.83 -5.02 3.04
C LEU A 42 14.11 -4.73 4.36
N THR A 43 12.90 -4.20 4.26
CA THR A 43 12.06 -3.85 5.39
C THR A 43 10.98 -4.91 5.57
N ARG A 44 10.91 -5.43 6.79
CA ARG A 44 9.97 -6.48 7.20
C ARG A 44 8.95 -5.98 8.24
N GLN A 45 8.91 -4.68 8.45
CA GLN A 45 7.90 -4.05 9.30
C GLN A 45 6.56 -4.11 8.57
N HIS A 46 5.56 -4.69 9.22
CA HIS A 46 4.26 -4.94 8.61
C HIS A 46 3.55 -3.66 8.15
N CYS A 47 3.55 -2.62 8.98
CA CYS A 47 3.00 -1.32 8.59
C CYS A 47 4.01 -0.19 8.87
N ILE A 48 4.11 0.74 7.93
CA ILE A 48 5.03 1.88 7.95
C ILE A 48 4.21 3.14 7.74
N ASN A 49 4.33 4.08 8.67
CA ASN A 49 3.64 5.35 8.59
C ASN A 49 4.24 6.24 7.50
N SER A 50 3.39 6.90 6.76
CA SER A 50 3.77 7.99 5.86
C SER A 50 4.13 9.25 6.65
N SER A 51 4.60 10.28 5.93
CA SER A 51 4.82 11.61 6.50
C SER A 51 3.63 12.55 6.29
N SER A 52 2.44 12.03 5.98
CA SER A 52 1.28 12.85 5.72
C SER A 52 0.80 13.60 6.97
N LYS A 53 0.07 14.67 6.74
CA LYS A 53 -0.74 15.28 7.80
C LYS A 53 -1.91 14.37 8.13
N THR A 54 -2.48 14.55 9.32
CA THR A 54 -3.76 13.93 9.69
C THR A 54 -4.89 14.67 8.97
N CYS A 55 -5.75 13.91 8.29
CA CYS A 55 -6.97 14.41 7.69
C CYS A 55 -8.13 14.15 8.66
N HIS A 56 -8.87 15.18 9.03
CA HIS A 56 -9.95 15.08 10.02
C HIS A 56 -11.32 15.38 9.38
N GLY A 57 -12.36 14.74 9.93
CA GLY A 57 -13.74 15.00 9.51
C GLY A 57 -14.04 14.48 8.10
N ASP A 58 -15.07 15.04 7.48
CA ASP A 58 -15.62 14.59 6.19
C ASP A 58 -14.97 15.34 5.01
N GLU A 59 -13.65 15.45 5.01
CA GLU A 59 -12.94 16.06 3.89
C GLU A 59 -12.53 15.04 2.83
N TRP A 60 -12.61 15.45 1.56
CA TRP A 60 -12.06 14.65 0.46
C TRP A 60 -10.54 14.77 0.42
N VAL A 61 -9.88 13.63 0.32
CA VAL A 61 -8.42 13.54 0.25
C VAL A 61 -8.06 12.90 -1.09
N THR A 62 -7.19 13.56 -1.86
CA THR A 62 -6.63 12.96 -3.07
C THR A 62 -5.46 12.06 -2.70
N ALA A 63 -5.55 10.78 -3.06
CA ALA A 63 -4.45 9.85 -2.93
C ALA A 63 -4.01 9.40 -4.32
N GLU A 64 -2.70 9.43 -4.58
CA GLU A 64 -2.10 8.99 -5.82
C GLU A 64 -0.97 8.02 -5.52
N PHE A 65 -0.87 6.96 -6.32
CA PHE A 65 0.19 5.96 -6.24
C PHE A 65 0.88 5.91 -7.60
N GLU A 66 2.15 6.26 -7.63
CA GLU A 66 3.01 6.05 -8.80
C GLU A 66 3.70 4.69 -8.62
N VAL A 67 3.52 3.79 -9.57
CA VAL A 67 4.05 2.42 -9.51
C VAL A 67 4.85 2.15 -10.77
N ASP A 68 6.16 2.00 -10.64
CA ASP A 68 7.06 1.66 -11.73
C ASP A 68 7.42 0.16 -11.68
N GLY A 69 6.48 -0.69 -12.09
CA GLY A 69 6.64 -2.14 -12.13
C GLY A 69 7.15 -2.71 -10.79
N ALA A 70 8.20 -3.52 -10.86
CA ALA A 70 8.91 -4.06 -9.69
C ALA A 70 9.95 -3.07 -9.11
N GLY A 71 10.01 -1.85 -9.63
CA GLY A 71 10.94 -0.79 -9.20
C GLY A 71 10.40 0.02 -8.03
N SER A 72 10.23 1.32 -8.24
CA SER A 72 9.80 2.24 -7.18
C SER A 72 8.29 2.37 -7.09
N ILE A 73 7.83 2.59 -5.85
CA ILE A 73 6.44 2.93 -5.56
C ILE A 73 6.44 4.18 -4.68
N LYS A 74 5.59 5.16 -5.05
CA LYS A 74 5.47 6.42 -4.34
C LYS A 74 4.02 6.68 -3.98
N HIS A 75 3.79 7.15 -2.78
CA HIS A 75 2.48 7.58 -2.29
C HIS A 75 2.43 9.11 -2.19
N PHE A 76 1.40 9.69 -2.79
CA PHE A 76 1.14 11.13 -2.68
C PHE A 76 -0.21 11.35 -2.01
N ILE A 77 -0.26 12.28 -1.09
CA ILE A 77 -1.48 12.76 -0.44
C ILE A 77 -1.63 14.24 -0.72
N ASN A 78 -2.74 14.61 -1.36
CA ASN A 78 -3.01 15.98 -1.80
C ASN A 78 -1.82 16.58 -2.59
N GLY A 79 -1.23 15.79 -3.49
CA GLY A 79 -0.09 16.18 -4.33
C GLY A 79 1.27 16.24 -3.64
N THR A 80 1.35 15.88 -2.35
CA THR A 80 2.61 15.85 -1.59
C THR A 80 3.11 14.41 -1.49
N LEU A 81 4.36 14.15 -1.89
CA LEU A 81 5.02 12.85 -1.67
C LEU A 81 5.15 12.60 -0.17
N VAL A 82 4.58 11.49 0.30
CA VAL A 82 4.51 11.17 1.74
C VAL A 82 5.19 9.85 2.10
N LEU A 83 5.42 8.98 1.11
CA LEU A 83 6.12 7.71 1.30
C LEU A 83 6.71 7.25 -0.03
N GLU A 84 7.90 6.65 0.01
CA GLU A 84 8.55 6.03 -1.14
C GLU A 84 9.27 4.77 -0.70
N TYR A 85 9.20 3.73 -1.52
CA TYR A 85 9.87 2.46 -1.33
C TYR A 85 10.06 1.77 -2.70
N GLU A 86 10.77 0.66 -2.71
CA GLU A 86 11.10 -0.04 -3.95
C GLU A 86 11.09 -1.55 -3.78
N GLN A 87 11.19 -2.27 -4.90
CA GLN A 87 11.35 -3.71 -4.96
C GLN A 87 10.29 -4.48 -4.13
N PRO A 88 8.99 -4.29 -4.42
CA PRO A 88 7.94 -5.06 -3.76
C PRO A 88 8.14 -6.55 -4.04
N GLN A 89 8.05 -7.38 -2.99
CA GLN A 89 8.32 -8.80 -3.11
C GLN A 89 7.50 -9.62 -2.14
N LEU A 90 7.22 -10.88 -2.51
CA LEU A 90 6.58 -11.86 -1.63
C LEU A 90 7.49 -12.16 -0.43
N ASP A 91 6.88 -12.36 0.75
CA ASP A 91 7.61 -12.81 1.93
C ASP A 91 7.60 -14.34 2.02
N PRO A 92 8.74 -15.03 1.76
CA PRO A 92 8.79 -16.49 1.83
C PRO A 92 8.59 -17.06 3.25
N ARG A 93 8.56 -16.20 4.28
CA ARG A 93 8.28 -16.59 5.66
C ARG A 93 6.78 -16.55 5.99
N ALA A 94 5.98 -15.90 5.14
CA ALA A 94 4.54 -15.81 5.28
C ALA A 94 3.87 -17.03 4.62
N PRO A 95 3.19 -17.90 5.38
CA PRO A 95 2.55 -19.09 4.80
C PRO A 95 1.56 -18.79 3.68
N GLU A 96 0.85 -17.66 3.78
CA GLU A 96 -0.11 -17.18 2.80
C GLU A 96 0.53 -16.72 1.48
N ALA A 97 1.80 -16.33 1.50
CA ALA A 97 2.54 -15.95 0.30
C ALA A 97 3.15 -17.16 -0.45
N ASN A 98 3.40 -18.26 0.25
CA ASN A 98 4.07 -19.43 -0.33
C ASN A 98 3.40 -19.97 -1.61
N PRO A 99 2.06 -20.08 -1.71
CA PRO A 99 1.41 -20.56 -2.93
C PRO A 99 1.62 -19.65 -4.15
N LEU A 100 2.02 -18.40 -3.94
CA LEU A 100 2.26 -17.41 -4.99
C LEU A 100 3.72 -17.40 -5.47
N ILE A 101 4.63 -18.05 -4.74
CA ILE A 101 6.05 -18.14 -5.08
C ILE A 101 6.24 -19.25 -6.09
N ILE A 102 6.42 -18.89 -7.36
CA ILE A 102 6.65 -19.84 -8.45
C ILE A 102 8.14 -19.85 -8.79
N ASP A 103 8.75 -21.04 -8.82
CA ASP A 103 10.18 -21.23 -9.12
C ASP A 103 11.13 -20.35 -8.28
N GLY A 104 10.72 -20.02 -7.06
CA GLY A 104 11.51 -19.17 -6.15
C GLY A 104 11.47 -17.67 -6.48
N ALA A 105 10.66 -17.23 -7.45
CA ALA A 105 10.52 -15.83 -7.78
C ALA A 105 9.75 -15.08 -6.69
N LEU A 106 10.35 -14.04 -6.14
CA LEU A 106 9.74 -13.22 -5.08
C LEU A 106 9.24 -11.86 -5.59
N SER A 107 9.82 -11.32 -6.66
CA SER A 107 9.49 -9.99 -7.19
C SER A 107 8.02 -9.90 -7.59
N ILE A 108 7.39 -8.78 -7.24
CA ILE A 108 6.01 -8.45 -7.62
C ILE A 108 6.08 -7.36 -8.69
N ASP A 109 5.78 -7.70 -9.94
CA ASP A 109 5.82 -6.79 -11.09
C ASP A 109 4.43 -6.50 -11.67
N ARG A 110 3.40 -7.20 -11.21
CA ARG A 110 2.01 -7.09 -11.67
C ARG A 110 1.04 -7.62 -10.62
N GLY A 111 -0.22 -7.28 -10.79
CA GLY A 111 -1.29 -7.75 -9.91
C GLY A 111 -2.61 -7.04 -10.19
N TRP A 112 -3.53 -7.22 -9.28
CA TRP A 112 -4.83 -6.59 -9.28
C TRP A 112 -4.81 -5.40 -8.32
N ILE A 113 -5.58 -4.38 -8.63
CA ILE A 113 -5.86 -3.25 -7.75
C ILE A 113 -7.25 -3.47 -7.16
N ALA A 114 -7.39 -3.28 -5.87
CA ALA A 114 -8.67 -3.34 -5.17
C ALA A 114 -8.85 -2.15 -4.24
N LEU A 115 -10.09 -1.75 -4.04
CA LEU A 115 -10.49 -0.81 -3.01
C LEU A 115 -11.07 -1.63 -1.86
N GLN A 116 -10.67 -1.30 -0.63
CA GLN A 116 -11.06 -2.01 0.58
C GLN A 116 -11.69 -1.05 1.58
N GLY A 117 -12.77 -1.49 2.22
CA GLY A 117 -13.31 -0.88 3.43
C GLY A 117 -13.10 -1.84 4.60
N GLU A 118 -12.51 -1.35 5.68
CA GLU A 118 -12.22 -2.14 6.87
C GLU A 118 -12.64 -1.38 8.13
N SER A 119 -13.47 -2.01 8.95
CA SER A 119 -13.90 -1.55 10.28
C SER A 119 -14.71 -0.26 10.34
N HIS A 120 -14.63 0.65 9.36
CA HIS A 120 -15.34 1.92 9.33
C HIS A 120 -15.70 2.31 7.89
N PRO A 121 -16.71 3.17 7.68
CA PRO A 121 -17.10 3.61 6.36
C PRO A 121 -16.00 4.37 5.64
N VAL A 122 -15.92 4.20 4.31
CA VAL A 122 -15.07 4.96 3.43
C VAL A 122 -15.80 5.16 2.10
N ASP A 123 -15.69 6.35 1.54
CA ASP A 123 -16.22 6.69 0.22
C ASP A 123 -15.06 6.92 -0.75
N PHE A 124 -15.19 6.40 -1.96
CA PHE A 124 -14.25 6.60 -3.06
C PHE A 124 -14.94 7.33 -4.21
N ARG A 125 -14.24 8.24 -4.86
CA ARG A 125 -14.70 8.89 -6.09
C ARG A 125 -13.53 9.14 -7.04
N GLU A 126 -13.82 9.34 -8.32
CA GLU A 126 -12.82 9.69 -9.35
C GLU A 126 -11.65 8.71 -9.41
N VAL A 127 -11.95 7.40 -9.31
CA VAL A 127 -10.93 6.35 -9.38
C VAL A 127 -10.46 6.19 -10.82
N SER A 128 -9.18 6.40 -11.07
CA SER A 128 -8.59 6.33 -12.41
C SER A 128 -7.21 5.66 -12.38
N ILE A 129 -6.80 5.14 -13.54
CA ILE A 129 -5.46 4.60 -13.78
C ILE A 129 -4.92 5.28 -15.03
N THR A 130 -3.70 5.80 -14.94
CA THR A 130 -2.97 6.38 -16.07
C THR A 130 -1.67 5.61 -16.26
N PRO A 131 -1.42 5.01 -17.44
CA PRO A 131 -0.14 4.38 -17.71
C PRO A 131 1.00 5.40 -17.61
N LEU A 132 2.14 4.97 -17.07
CA LEU A 132 3.39 5.74 -17.15
C LEU A 132 3.98 5.56 -18.55
N ASP A 133 4.52 6.63 -19.12
CA ASP A 133 5.16 6.65 -20.45
C ASP A 133 6.55 6.01 -20.44
#